data_21be60686ca5501e01aa9aa0a1435567
#
_entry.id   21be60686ca5501e01aa9aa0a1435567
#
_cell.length_a   1.000
_cell.length_b   1.000
_cell.length_c   1.000
_cell.angle_alpha   90.00
_cell.angle_beta   90.00
_cell.angle_gamma   90.00
#
_symmetry.space_group_name_H-M   'P 1'
#
loop_
_entity.id
_entity.type
_entity.pdbx_description
1 polymer ?
#
loop_
_entity_poly.entity_id
_entity_poly.type
_entity_poly.pdbx_seq_one_letter_code
_entity_poly.pdbx_strand_id
1 'polypeptide(L)'
;MITVVGMDGSALGPQAEAALAAATLVVGARRHLAAVPVLTAPSRARTIVLGELAPALDALAAHDGDAVILASGDPGFFGIVRALRERALSFTVLPAVCSVALAFARAGLAWDDAVVVSAHGRNPRPAVNVCRAHPKVAVLTGPGCGPAEIAAALEGWDRRLVVAEHLGTEDERITECSPADAAGRGWTDPNVVLVLARSSTTRAGSPTSRAASPGSPRDPGKVMNAPGWLAGAPGVPDGWALSEEAFDSRDAVITKAEVRALALARLGPGPGMLVWDVGAGSGSVGIECARFGAAVIAVERDAVRCQRVQANAARHGVDVRVVAGPAPQVLAELPDPDAVFVGGGGPEVVEAVAARHPARIVVALAAVERAGLATAALAATGYVADGALVQAARFAPLPSAVHRLAAINPVFLVWGALPGTTEAVSAGDHDGPGKPGTGPGELR
;
A
#
# COMPACT_ATOMS: atom_id res chain seq x y z
N MET A 1 -25.86 -28.41 -6.17
CA MET A 1 -24.41 -28.09 -6.03
C MET A 1 -24.11 -26.74 -6.72
N ILE A 2 -23.19 -25.92 -6.18
CA ILE A 2 -22.83 -24.63 -6.82
C ILE A 2 -21.55 -24.82 -7.63
N THR A 3 -21.57 -24.46 -8.93
CA THR A 3 -20.38 -24.42 -9.79
C THR A 3 -20.08 -22.96 -10.17
N VAL A 4 -18.88 -22.49 -9.88
CA VAL A 4 -18.44 -21.16 -10.28
C VAL A 4 -17.60 -21.27 -11.55
N VAL A 5 -18.07 -20.69 -12.64
CA VAL A 5 -17.43 -20.76 -13.97
C VAL A 5 -16.78 -19.43 -14.29
N GLY A 6 -15.48 -19.45 -14.50
CA GLY A 6 -14.72 -18.32 -15.01
C GLY A 6 -14.99 -18.07 -16.50
N MET A 7 -14.98 -16.82 -16.91
CA MET A 7 -15.19 -16.39 -18.29
C MET A 7 -14.13 -15.37 -18.69
N ASP A 8 -13.40 -15.64 -19.76
CA ASP A 8 -12.34 -14.78 -20.30
C ASP A 8 -12.58 -14.37 -21.76
N GLY A 9 -13.78 -14.63 -22.28
CA GLY A 9 -14.15 -14.38 -23.67
C GLY A 9 -13.89 -15.56 -24.60
N SER A 10 -13.19 -16.60 -24.14
CA SER A 10 -13.03 -17.85 -24.92
C SER A 10 -14.24 -18.74 -24.83
N ALA A 11 -14.31 -19.75 -25.70
CA ALA A 11 -15.34 -20.80 -25.63
C ALA A 11 -15.26 -21.54 -24.30
N LEU A 12 -16.43 -21.88 -23.76
CA LEU A 12 -16.53 -22.65 -22.52
C LEU A 12 -15.99 -24.07 -22.72
N GLY A 13 -15.27 -24.57 -21.73
CA GLY A 13 -14.80 -25.95 -21.74
C GLY A 13 -15.96 -26.93 -21.43
N PRO A 14 -15.82 -28.25 -21.78
CA PRO A 14 -16.87 -29.23 -21.63
C PRO A 14 -17.47 -29.36 -20.24
N GLN A 15 -16.66 -29.14 -19.19
CA GLN A 15 -17.13 -29.19 -17.79
C GLN A 15 -18.05 -28.00 -17.46
N ALA A 16 -17.74 -26.81 -17.97
CA ALA A 16 -18.57 -25.63 -17.80
C ALA A 16 -19.89 -25.74 -18.56
N GLU A 17 -19.85 -26.29 -19.79
CA GLU A 17 -21.03 -26.57 -20.60
C GLU A 17 -21.96 -27.60 -19.92
N ALA A 18 -21.40 -28.68 -19.39
CA ALA A 18 -22.15 -29.69 -18.64
C ALA A 18 -22.79 -29.13 -17.37
N ALA A 19 -22.07 -28.30 -16.62
CA ALA A 19 -22.59 -27.62 -15.43
C ALA A 19 -23.75 -26.67 -15.78
N LEU A 20 -23.64 -25.92 -16.87
CA LEU A 20 -24.69 -25.02 -17.36
C LEU A 20 -25.92 -25.79 -17.85
N ALA A 21 -25.75 -26.92 -18.53
CA ALA A 21 -26.84 -27.77 -19.00
C ALA A 21 -27.62 -28.38 -17.84
N ALA A 22 -26.98 -28.71 -16.72
CA ALA A 22 -27.61 -29.26 -15.52
C ALA A 22 -28.20 -28.18 -14.60
N ALA A 23 -27.80 -26.92 -14.74
CA ALA A 23 -28.18 -25.85 -13.84
C ALA A 23 -29.67 -25.51 -13.89
N THR A 24 -30.28 -25.34 -12.73
CA THR A 24 -31.66 -24.83 -12.57
C THR A 24 -31.65 -23.36 -12.09
N LEU A 25 -30.48 -22.84 -11.65
CA LEU A 25 -30.25 -21.44 -11.34
C LEU A 25 -28.93 -21.00 -11.96
N VAL A 26 -28.93 -19.88 -12.69
CA VAL A 26 -27.69 -19.26 -13.20
C VAL A 26 -27.60 -17.80 -12.74
N VAL A 27 -26.49 -17.44 -12.11
CA VAL A 27 -26.21 -16.10 -11.61
C VAL A 27 -25.01 -15.54 -12.39
N GLY A 28 -25.09 -14.30 -12.87
CA GLY A 28 -23.96 -13.68 -13.57
C GLY A 28 -24.23 -12.24 -13.95
N ALA A 29 -23.18 -11.50 -14.30
CA ALA A 29 -23.34 -10.18 -14.87
C ALA A 29 -24.11 -10.28 -16.21
N ARG A 30 -24.84 -9.21 -16.57
CA ARG A 30 -25.64 -9.18 -17.80
C ARG A 30 -24.86 -9.63 -19.04
N ARG A 31 -23.62 -9.18 -19.18
CA ARG A 31 -22.74 -9.56 -20.30
C ARG A 31 -22.39 -11.05 -20.32
N HIS A 32 -22.18 -11.67 -19.16
CA HIS A 32 -21.87 -13.10 -19.05
C HIS A 32 -23.09 -13.95 -19.39
N LEU A 33 -24.28 -13.57 -18.90
CA LEU A 33 -25.52 -14.25 -19.22
C LEU A 33 -25.83 -14.16 -20.71
N ALA A 34 -25.57 -13.03 -21.36
CA ALA A 34 -25.76 -12.85 -22.80
C ALA A 34 -24.73 -13.62 -23.65
N ALA A 35 -23.54 -13.89 -23.13
CA ALA A 35 -22.50 -14.64 -23.85
C ALA A 35 -22.68 -16.17 -23.81
N VAL A 36 -23.66 -16.69 -23.07
CA VAL A 36 -23.92 -18.14 -22.97
C VAL A 36 -25.12 -18.53 -23.83
N PRO A 37 -24.92 -19.13 -25.02
CA PRO A 37 -26.00 -19.42 -25.96
C PRO A 37 -27.09 -20.34 -25.38
N VAL A 38 -26.72 -21.26 -24.49
CA VAL A 38 -27.68 -22.21 -23.86
C VAL A 38 -28.71 -21.48 -23.00
N LEU A 39 -28.43 -20.27 -22.54
CA LEU A 39 -29.35 -19.44 -21.76
C LEU A 39 -30.28 -18.58 -22.63
N THR A 40 -29.99 -18.44 -23.92
CA THR A 40 -30.83 -17.70 -24.90
C THR A 40 -31.87 -18.61 -25.57
N ALA A 41 -31.68 -19.96 -25.50
CA ALA A 41 -32.71 -20.93 -25.84
C ALA A 41 -33.74 -21.01 -24.70
N PRO A 42 -34.97 -21.60 -24.90
CA PRO A 42 -35.92 -21.78 -23.81
C PRO A 42 -35.36 -22.74 -22.76
N SER A 43 -34.46 -22.20 -21.91
CA SER A 43 -33.79 -22.92 -20.84
C SER A 43 -34.73 -23.00 -19.63
N ARG A 44 -34.69 -24.11 -18.89
CA ARG A 44 -35.43 -24.29 -17.64
C ARG A 44 -34.77 -23.55 -16.46
N ALA A 45 -33.59 -23.01 -16.67
CA ALA A 45 -32.83 -22.36 -15.61
C ALA A 45 -33.36 -20.93 -15.31
N ARG A 46 -33.65 -20.67 -14.06
CA ARG A 46 -33.87 -19.30 -13.58
C ARG A 46 -32.57 -18.51 -13.65
N THR A 47 -32.59 -17.29 -14.20
CA THR A 47 -31.43 -16.42 -14.26
C THR A 47 -31.55 -15.28 -13.27
N ILE A 48 -30.42 -14.93 -12.60
CA ILE A 48 -30.29 -13.76 -11.75
C ILE A 48 -29.16 -12.90 -12.31
N VAL A 49 -29.47 -11.66 -12.66
CA VAL A 49 -28.46 -10.69 -13.06
C VAL A 49 -27.74 -10.23 -11.79
N LEU A 50 -26.44 -10.44 -11.73
CA LEU A 50 -25.61 -10.03 -10.60
C LEU A 50 -25.54 -8.50 -10.56
N GLY A 51 -26.09 -7.93 -9.49
CA GLY A 51 -25.99 -6.54 -9.07
C GLY A 51 -25.33 -6.52 -7.68
N GLU A 52 -26.11 -6.19 -6.64
CA GLU A 52 -25.65 -6.36 -5.27
C GLU A 52 -25.41 -7.84 -4.95
N LEU A 53 -24.30 -8.11 -4.27
CA LEU A 53 -23.83 -9.48 -4.04
C LEU A 53 -24.70 -10.23 -3.02
N ALA A 54 -25.16 -9.56 -1.96
CA ALA A 54 -25.86 -10.20 -0.86
C ALA A 54 -27.17 -10.90 -1.29
N PRO A 55 -28.09 -10.29 -2.08
CA PRO A 55 -29.31 -10.95 -2.54
C PRO A 55 -29.03 -12.17 -3.44
N ALA A 56 -27.95 -12.12 -4.25
CA ALA A 56 -27.58 -13.24 -5.09
C ALA A 56 -27.07 -14.43 -4.27
N LEU A 57 -26.27 -14.16 -3.23
CA LEU A 57 -25.78 -15.17 -2.28
C LEU A 57 -26.93 -15.79 -1.46
N ASP A 58 -27.91 -14.99 -1.06
CA ASP A 58 -29.10 -15.48 -0.34
C ASP A 58 -29.95 -16.40 -1.24
N ALA A 59 -30.10 -16.02 -2.52
CA ALA A 59 -30.80 -16.86 -3.50
C ALA A 59 -30.06 -18.19 -3.77
N LEU A 60 -28.72 -18.16 -3.80
CA LEU A 60 -27.91 -19.38 -3.96
C LEU A 60 -28.00 -20.29 -2.72
N ALA A 61 -27.99 -19.70 -1.53
CA ALA A 61 -28.11 -20.44 -0.26
C ALA A 61 -29.49 -21.13 -0.11
N ALA A 62 -30.53 -20.49 -0.62
CA ALA A 62 -31.91 -21.03 -0.60
C ALA A 62 -32.23 -21.99 -1.75
N HIS A 63 -31.28 -22.24 -2.66
CA HIS A 63 -31.51 -23.05 -3.87
C HIS A 63 -31.12 -24.52 -3.66
N ASP A 64 -32.07 -25.43 -3.80
CA ASP A 64 -31.83 -26.87 -3.57
C ASP A 64 -31.27 -27.61 -4.79
N GLY A 65 -31.29 -27.00 -6.00
CA GLY A 65 -30.83 -27.61 -7.24
C GLY A 65 -29.36 -27.29 -7.59
N ASP A 66 -28.98 -27.65 -8.81
CA ASP A 66 -27.69 -27.26 -9.36
C ASP A 66 -27.71 -25.79 -9.77
N ALA A 67 -26.71 -25.04 -9.30
CA ALA A 67 -26.56 -23.64 -9.60
C ALA A 67 -25.19 -23.32 -10.23
N VAL A 68 -25.19 -22.40 -11.20
CA VAL A 68 -23.96 -21.90 -11.82
C VAL A 68 -23.82 -20.41 -11.55
N ILE A 69 -22.60 -20.00 -11.20
CA ILE A 69 -22.21 -18.60 -11.12
C ILE A 69 -21.22 -18.31 -12.23
N LEU A 70 -21.54 -17.33 -13.08
CA LEU A 70 -20.63 -16.84 -14.13
C LEU A 70 -19.84 -15.66 -13.60
N ALA A 71 -18.52 -15.77 -13.60
CA ALA A 71 -17.60 -14.74 -13.09
C ALA A 71 -16.54 -14.40 -14.14
N SER A 72 -16.06 -13.15 -14.16
CA SER A 72 -14.97 -12.76 -15.06
C SER A 72 -13.66 -13.41 -14.66
N GLY A 73 -12.91 -13.95 -15.61
CA GLY A 73 -11.58 -14.51 -15.43
C GLY A 73 -11.52 -15.63 -14.39
N ASP A 74 -10.57 -15.54 -13.47
CA ASP A 74 -10.45 -16.48 -12.35
C ASP A 74 -11.32 -16.04 -11.17
N PRO A 75 -12.37 -16.83 -10.81
CA PRO A 75 -13.25 -16.51 -9.68
C PRO A 75 -12.56 -16.45 -8.32
N GLY A 76 -11.38 -17.08 -8.19
CA GLY A 76 -10.54 -17.06 -6.98
C GLY A 76 -9.71 -15.80 -6.83
N PHE A 77 -9.48 -15.06 -7.91
CA PHE A 77 -8.60 -13.90 -7.94
C PHE A 77 -9.39 -12.59 -7.77
N PHE A 78 -9.46 -12.05 -6.55
CA PHE A 78 -10.31 -10.91 -6.14
C PHE A 78 -11.82 -11.11 -6.43
N GLY A 79 -12.24 -12.34 -6.69
CA GLY A 79 -13.56 -12.68 -7.16
C GLY A 79 -14.51 -13.19 -6.07
N ILE A 80 -15.61 -13.78 -6.54
CA ILE A 80 -16.78 -14.20 -5.72
C ILE A 80 -16.47 -15.33 -4.73
N VAL A 81 -15.40 -16.10 -4.93
CA VAL A 81 -15.03 -17.26 -4.08
C VAL A 81 -14.89 -16.87 -2.61
N ARG A 82 -14.38 -15.68 -2.31
CA ARG A 82 -14.29 -15.19 -0.92
C ARG A 82 -15.66 -15.06 -0.29
N ALA A 83 -16.59 -14.42 -0.95
CA ALA A 83 -17.94 -14.21 -0.45
C ALA A 83 -18.72 -15.51 -0.27
N LEU A 84 -18.53 -16.49 -1.14
CA LEU A 84 -19.12 -17.83 -0.99
C LEU A 84 -18.56 -18.55 0.24
N ARG A 85 -17.26 -18.43 0.51
CA ARG A 85 -16.65 -19.00 1.72
C ARG A 85 -17.14 -18.33 3.01
N GLU A 86 -17.28 -17.01 3.00
CA GLU A 86 -17.82 -16.25 4.14
C GLU A 86 -19.26 -16.65 4.49
N ARG A 87 -20.03 -17.13 3.49
CA ARG A 87 -21.38 -17.68 3.67
C ARG A 87 -21.40 -19.19 3.91
N ALA A 88 -20.23 -19.84 4.07
CA ALA A 88 -20.08 -21.29 4.27
C ALA A 88 -20.78 -22.14 3.19
N LEU A 89 -20.91 -21.63 1.96
CA LEU A 89 -21.49 -22.37 0.83
C LEU A 89 -20.48 -23.36 0.26
N SER A 90 -20.95 -24.55 -0.13
CA SER A 90 -20.15 -25.54 -0.83
C SER A 90 -20.19 -25.30 -2.33
N PHE A 91 -19.02 -25.25 -2.99
CA PHE A 91 -18.92 -24.96 -4.41
C PHE A 91 -17.71 -25.62 -5.06
N THR A 92 -17.74 -25.74 -6.39
CA THR A 92 -16.60 -26.10 -7.24
C THR A 92 -16.26 -24.90 -8.13
N VAL A 93 -14.97 -24.69 -8.44
CA VAL A 93 -14.50 -23.59 -9.30
C VAL A 93 -13.91 -24.17 -10.58
N LEU A 94 -14.37 -23.66 -11.72
CA LEU A 94 -13.79 -23.86 -13.04
C LEU A 94 -13.17 -22.52 -13.46
N PRO A 95 -11.85 -22.33 -13.30
CA PRO A 95 -11.22 -21.05 -13.56
C PRO A 95 -11.05 -20.78 -15.05
N ALA A 96 -10.99 -19.50 -15.43
CA ALA A 96 -10.51 -19.03 -16.73
C ALA A 96 -9.30 -18.11 -16.54
N VAL A 97 -8.68 -17.67 -17.64
CA VAL A 97 -7.53 -16.75 -17.57
C VAL A 97 -7.99 -15.41 -16.99
N CYS A 98 -7.33 -14.94 -15.93
CA CYS A 98 -7.70 -13.66 -15.32
C CYS A 98 -7.33 -12.48 -16.24
N SER A 99 -8.09 -11.40 -16.14
CA SER A 99 -7.89 -10.19 -16.97
C SER A 99 -6.51 -9.57 -16.80
N VAL A 100 -5.87 -9.72 -15.62
CA VAL A 100 -4.50 -9.28 -15.38
C VAL A 100 -3.51 -10.06 -16.23
N ALA A 101 -3.60 -11.40 -16.26
CA ALA A 101 -2.73 -12.24 -17.08
C ALA A 101 -2.92 -11.93 -18.58
N LEU A 102 -4.17 -11.72 -19.02
CA LEU A 102 -4.45 -11.29 -20.40
C LEU A 102 -3.83 -9.92 -20.72
N ALA A 103 -3.95 -8.93 -19.82
CA ALA A 103 -3.38 -7.60 -20.01
C ALA A 103 -1.85 -7.67 -20.17
N PHE A 104 -1.15 -8.42 -19.31
CA PHE A 104 0.30 -8.61 -19.43
C PHE A 104 0.69 -9.36 -20.70
N ALA A 105 -0.07 -10.39 -21.09
CA ALA A 105 0.16 -11.14 -22.33
C ALA A 105 0.02 -10.24 -23.57
N ARG A 106 -1.02 -9.39 -23.61
CA ARG A 106 -1.23 -8.41 -24.70
C ARG A 106 -0.15 -7.34 -24.73
N ALA A 107 0.35 -6.92 -23.58
CA ALA A 107 1.47 -5.98 -23.47
C ALA A 107 2.84 -6.64 -23.78
N GLY A 108 2.92 -7.95 -23.90
CA GLY A 108 4.17 -8.68 -24.11
C GLY A 108 5.13 -8.59 -22.91
N LEU A 109 4.61 -8.53 -21.70
CA LEU A 109 5.38 -8.34 -20.48
C LEU A 109 5.29 -9.55 -19.54
N ALA A 110 6.44 -9.93 -18.94
CA ALA A 110 6.44 -10.81 -17.78
C ALA A 110 5.80 -10.10 -16.58
N TRP A 111 5.18 -10.86 -15.65
CA TRP A 111 4.48 -10.31 -14.51
C TRP A 111 4.69 -11.04 -13.18
N ASP A 112 5.70 -11.91 -13.14
CA ASP A 112 6.15 -12.60 -11.93
C ASP A 112 6.67 -11.63 -10.83
N ASP A 113 7.08 -10.42 -11.21
CA ASP A 113 7.52 -9.31 -10.35
C ASP A 113 6.46 -8.21 -10.20
N ALA A 114 5.25 -8.40 -10.72
CA ALA A 114 4.19 -7.41 -10.67
C ALA A 114 3.39 -7.47 -9.36
N VAL A 115 3.00 -6.30 -8.87
CA VAL A 115 2.00 -6.18 -7.80
C VAL A 115 0.63 -6.00 -8.42
N VAL A 116 -0.38 -6.71 -7.92
CA VAL A 116 -1.76 -6.57 -8.40
C VAL A 116 -2.63 -6.00 -7.31
N VAL A 117 -3.35 -4.92 -7.63
CA VAL A 117 -4.27 -4.25 -6.71
C VAL A 117 -5.68 -4.21 -7.30
N SER A 118 -6.66 -4.31 -6.41
CA SER A 118 -8.06 -4.13 -6.79
C SER A 118 -8.62 -2.85 -6.17
N ALA A 119 -9.06 -1.93 -7.03
CA ALA A 119 -9.80 -0.74 -6.66
C ALA A 119 -11.32 -0.94 -6.77
N HIS A 120 -11.77 -2.09 -7.27
CA HIS A 120 -13.18 -2.38 -7.49
C HIS A 120 -13.96 -2.44 -6.18
N GLY A 121 -14.94 -1.52 -6.01
CA GLY A 121 -15.77 -1.45 -4.81
C GLY A 121 -15.01 -1.05 -3.52
N ARG A 122 -13.87 -0.36 -3.64
CA ARG A 122 -12.97 -0.01 -2.53
C ARG A 122 -12.51 1.44 -2.63
N ASN A 123 -11.93 1.97 -1.54
CA ASN A 123 -11.22 3.23 -1.59
C ASN A 123 -10.04 3.13 -2.58
N PRO A 124 -9.96 3.99 -3.61
CA PRO A 124 -8.92 3.94 -4.64
C PRO A 124 -7.54 4.36 -4.12
N ARG A 125 -7.47 5.15 -3.05
CA ARG A 125 -6.23 5.74 -2.55
C ARG A 125 -5.10 4.73 -2.30
N PRO A 126 -5.31 3.59 -1.60
CA PRO A 126 -4.26 2.58 -1.43
C PRO A 126 -3.76 2.01 -2.77
N ALA A 127 -4.64 1.75 -3.74
CA ALA A 127 -4.24 1.25 -5.05
C ALA A 127 -3.36 2.25 -5.81
N VAL A 128 -3.72 3.54 -5.78
CA VAL A 128 -2.91 4.62 -6.36
C VAL A 128 -1.54 4.72 -5.67
N ASN A 129 -1.49 4.61 -4.34
CA ASN A 129 -0.22 4.65 -3.61
C ASN A 129 0.69 3.47 -3.96
N VAL A 130 0.13 2.27 -4.19
CA VAL A 130 0.91 1.13 -4.72
C VAL A 130 1.46 1.46 -6.12
N CYS A 131 0.69 2.09 -7.00
CA CYS A 131 1.17 2.54 -8.32
C CYS A 131 2.31 3.56 -8.24
N ARG A 132 2.33 4.39 -7.21
CA ARG A 132 3.41 5.35 -6.92
C ARG A 132 4.67 4.66 -6.41
N ALA A 133 4.51 3.63 -5.57
CA ALA A 133 5.60 2.95 -4.87
C ALA A 133 6.30 1.88 -5.73
N HIS A 134 5.56 1.16 -6.57
CA HIS A 134 6.08 -0.03 -7.25
C HIS A 134 6.29 0.18 -8.74
N PRO A 135 7.36 -0.41 -9.32
CA PRO A 135 7.73 -0.22 -10.72
C PRO A 135 6.79 -0.92 -11.71
N LYS A 136 6.04 -1.92 -11.27
CA LYS A 136 5.12 -2.70 -12.12
C LYS A 136 3.88 -3.08 -11.33
N VAL A 137 2.75 -2.49 -11.67
CA VAL A 137 1.47 -2.69 -10.97
C VAL A 137 0.37 -2.94 -11.99
N ALA A 138 -0.47 -3.94 -11.73
CA ALA A 138 -1.74 -4.09 -12.43
C ALA A 138 -2.88 -3.65 -11.51
N VAL A 139 -3.78 -2.81 -12.02
CA VAL A 139 -4.95 -2.31 -11.31
C VAL A 139 -6.21 -2.90 -11.91
N LEU A 140 -6.96 -3.63 -11.10
CA LEU A 140 -8.36 -3.95 -11.39
C LEU A 140 -9.19 -2.73 -11.04
N THR A 141 -9.64 -2.02 -12.05
CA THR A 141 -10.34 -0.75 -11.96
C THR A 141 -11.77 -0.89 -11.44
N GLY A 142 -12.37 0.23 -11.09
CA GLY A 142 -13.74 0.31 -10.63
C GLY A 142 -14.25 1.76 -10.62
N PRO A 143 -15.50 2.00 -10.30
CA PRO A 143 -16.06 3.34 -10.23
C PRO A 143 -15.21 4.27 -9.36
N GLY A 144 -14.83 5.43 -9.92
CA GLY A 144 -13.97 6.43 -9.24
C GLY A 144 -12.47 6.06 -9.18
N CYS A 145 -12.06 4.96 -9.81
CA CYS A 145 -10.67 4.59 -10.00
C CYS A 145 -10.46 3.90 -11.36
N GLY A 146 -10.83 4.62 -12.40
CA GLY A 146 -10.57 4.24 -13.78
C GLY A 146 -9.19 4.73 -14.25
N PRO A 147 -8.87 4.50 -15.54
CA PRO A 147 -7.58 4.89 -16.10
C PRO A 147 -7.28 6.39 -15.99
N ALA A 148 -8.27 7.25 -16.15
CA ALA A 148 -8.10 8.71 -16.07
C ALA A 148 -7.79 9.18 -14.64
N GLU A 149 -8.50 8.67 -13.64
CA GLU A 149 -8.28 9.02 -12.23
C GLU A 149 -6.93 8.49 -11.74
N ILE A 150 -6.55 7.27 -12.12
CA ILE A 150 -5.22 6.70 -11.81
C ILE A 150 -4.14 7.58 -12.43
N ALA A 151 -4.29 7.95 -13.70
CA ALA A 151 -3.34 8.77 -14.43
C ALA A 151 -3.16 10.16 -13.81
N ALA A 152 -4.26 10.84 -13.48
CA ALA A 152 -4.23 12.15 -12.80
C ALA A 152 -3.51 12.06 -11.45
N ALA A 153 -3.74 11.00 -10.69
CA ALA A 153 -3.10 10.80 -9.40
C ALA A 153 -1.61 10.44 -9.49
N LEU A 154 -1.12 10.08 -10.67
CA LEU A 154 0.30 9.80 -10.94
C LEU A 154 1.09 11.01 -11.43
N GLU A 155 0.49 12.20 -11.45
CA GLU A 155 1.21 13.42 -11.80
C GLU A 155 2.46 13.62 -10.93
N GLY A 156 3.59 13.94 -11.59
CA GLY A 156 4.89 14.08 -10.93
C GLY A 156 5.59 12.75 -10.58
N TRP A 157 5.04 11.61 -11.01
CA TRP A 157 5.68 10.29 -10.90
C TRP A 157 6.08 9.80 -12.29
N ASP A 158 7.30 9.26 -12.41
CA ASP A 158 7.80 8.77 -13.70
C ASP A 158 7.19 7.41 -14.05
N ARG A 159 5.97 7.47 -14.62
CA ARG A 159 5.17 6.29 -14.97
C ARG A 159 4.69 6.36 -16.42
N ARG A 160 4.42 5.19 -17.00
CA ARG A 160 3.65 4.99 -18.23
C ARG A 160 2.50 4.04 -17.94
N LEU A 161 1.45 4.12 -18.70
CA LEU A 161 0.26 3.28 -18.56
C LEU A 161 0.07 2.43 -19.79
N VAL A 162 -0.38 1.18 -19.58
CA VAL A 162 -1.00 0.36 -20.61
C VAL A 162 -2.43 0.10 -20.17
N VAL A 163 -3.40 0.64 -20.90
CA VAL A 163 -4.82 0.44 -20.62
C VAL A 163 -5.35 -0.63 -21.54
N ALA A 164 -5.89 -1.70 -20.94
CA ALA A 164 -6.46 -2.83 -21.64
C ALA A 164 -7.99 -2.83 -21.43
N GLU A 165 -8.71 -2.47 -22.48
CA GLU A 165 -10.18 -2.37 -22.50
C GLU A 165 -10.78 -3.63 -23.15
N HIS A 166 -11.91 -4.10 -22.63
CA HIS A 166 -12.72 -5.21 -23.20
C HIS A 166 -11.93 -6.48 -23.52
N LEU A 167 -10.95 -6.84 -22.68
CA LEU A 167 -10.10 -8.01 -22.89
C LEU A 167 -10.90 -9.28 -23.18
N GLY A 168 -10.47 -10.02 -24.20
CA GLY A 168 -11.10 -11.27 -24.63
C GLY A 168 -12.39 -11.11 -25.44
N THR A 169 -12.72 -9.91 -25.91
CA THR A 169 -13.87 -9.64 -26.78
C THR A 169 -13.43 -9.07 -28.13
N GLU A 170 -14.37 -8.93 -29.08
CA GLU A 170 -14.11 -8.32 -30.40
C GLU A 170 -13.75 -6.82 -30.26
N ASP A 171 -14.17 -6.17 -29.17
CA ASP A 171 -13.89 -4.76 -28.88
C ASP A 171 -12.58 -4.58 -28.10
N GLU A 172 -11.76 -5.63 -27.97
CA GLU A 172 -10.48 -5.55 -27.24
C GLU A 172 -9.59 -4.44 -27.77
N ARG A 173 -9.12 -3.57 -26.87
CA ARG A 173 -8.21 -2.48 -27.20
C ARG A 173 -7.10 -2.36 -26.18
N ILE A 174 -5.86 -2.28 -26.64
CA ILE A 174 -4.68 -2.05 -25.83
C ILE A 174 -4.10 -0.69 -26.20
N THR A 175 -4.00 0.21 -25.23
CA THR A 175 -3.47 1.55 -25.44
C THR A 175 -2.31 1.82 -24.48
N GLU A 176 -1.12 2.08 -25.02
CA GLU A 176 0.02 2.60 -24.24
C GLU A 176 0.02 4.14 -24.31
N CYS A 177 0.16 4.80 -23.16
CA CYS A 177 0.10 6.26 -23.08
C CYS A 177 0.86 6.80 -21.86
N SER A 178 1.11 8.11 -21.86
CA SER A 178 1.60 8.81 -20.67
C SER A 178 0.44 9.08 -19.68
N PRO A 179 0.74 9.36 -18.39
CA PRO A 179 -0.28 9.79 -17.43
C PRO A 179 -1.06 11.02 -17.91
N ALA A 180 -0.37 12.00 -18.51
CA ALA A 180 -1.03 13.22 -19.02
C ALA A 180 -2.05 12.92 -20.13
N ASP A 181 -1.69 12.04 -21.08
CA ASP A 181 -2.59 11.64 -22.17
C ASP A 181 -3.78 10.83 -21.65
N ALA A 182 -3.52 9.94 -20.68
CA ALA A 182 -4.56 9.08 -20.09
C ALA A 182 -5.58 9.86 -19.26
N ALA A 183 -5.15 10.89 -18.52
CA ALA A 183 -6.01 11.70 -17.67
C ALA A 183 -7.03 12.53 -18.47
N GLY A 184 -6.68 12.95 -19.71
CA GLY A 184 -7.55 13.73 -20.59
C GLY A 184 -8.46 12.93 -21.50
N ARG A 185 -8.44 11.57 -21.40
CA ARG A 185 -9.14 10.69 -22.34
C ARG A 185 -10.31 9.96 -21.66
N GLY A 186 -11.41 9.76 -22.42
CA GLY A 186 -12.48 8.85 -22.02
C GLY A 186 -12.07 7.39 -22.24
N TRP A 187 -12.40 6.53 -21.28
CA TRP A 187 -12.11 5.10 -21.28
C TRP A 187 -13.39 4.29 -21.09
N THR A 188 -13.40 3.09 -21.59
CA THR A 188 -14.57 2.21 -21.53
C THR A 188 -14.34 1.02 -20.58
N ASP A 189 -15.40 0.62 -19.90
CA ASP A 189 -15.41 -0.56 -19.02
C ASP A 189 -15.89 -1.83 -19.75
N PRO A 190 -15.38 -3.01 -19.37
CA PRO A 190 -14.37 -3.28 -18.33
C PRO A 190 -12.94 -3.01 -18.81
N ASN A 191 -12.07 -2.54 -17.92
CA ASN A 191 -10.68 -2.35 -18.25
C ASN A 191 -9.72 -2.77 -17.12
N VAL A 192 -8.45 -2.96 -17.46
CA VAL A 192 -7.31 -3.19 -16.55
C VAL A 192 -6.23 -2.19 -16.90
N VAL A 193 -5.61 -1.58 -15.91
CA VAL A 193 -4.50 -0.65 -16.10
C VAL A 193 -3.21 -1.26 -15.61
N LEU A 194 -2.20 -1.34 -16.48
CA LEU A 194 -0.83 -1.62 -16.07
C LEU A 194 -0.11 -0.30 -15.89
N VAL A 195 0.42 -0.06 -14.69
CA VAL A 195 1.24 1.10 -14.37
C VAL A 195 2.69 0.64 -14.28
N LEU A 196 3.55 1.23 -15.09
CA LEU A 196 4.93 0.80 -15.31
C LEU A 196 5.88 1.98 -15.08
N ALA A 197 7.01 1.75 -14.41
CA ALA A 197 8.08 2.75 -14.33
C ALA A 197 8.65 3.03 -15.73
N ARG A 198 8.92 4.30 -16.06
CA ARG A 198 9.50 4.68 -17.39
C ARG A 198 10.98 4.38 -17.49
N SER A 199 11.75 4.58 -16.45
CA SER A 199 13.16 4.25 -16.42
C SER A 199 13.40 2.81 -16.03
N SER A 200 13.41 1.95 -17.03
CA SER A 200 14.20 0.73 -16.95
C SER A 200 15.04 0.59 -18.22
N THR A 201 16.09 1.40 -18.35
CA THR A 201 17.29 0.81 -18.90
C THR A 201 17.60 -0.38 -17.99
N THR A 202 17.24 -1.56 -18.46
CA THR A 202 17.69 -2.87 -17.98
C THR A 202 18.34 -2.84 -16.59
N ARG A 203 17.56 -2.93 -15.53
CA ARG A 203 18.04 -3.54 -14.30
C ARG A 203 18.23 -5.04 -14.61
N ALA A 204 19.36 -5.35 -15.26
CA ALA A 204 19.94 -6.68 -15.21
C ALA A 204 20.34 -6.91 -13.76
N GLY A 205 19.60 -7.73 -13.06
CA GLY A 205 19.83 -8.10 -11.67
C GLY A 205 18.54 -8.07 -10.86
N SER A 206 17.62 -8.99 -11.14
CA SER A 206 16.83 -9.54 -10.03
C SER A 206 17.82 -9.92 -8.94
N PRO A 207 17.63 -9.54 -7.67
CA PRO A 207 18.38 -10.16 -6.61
C PRO A 207 18.10 -11.66 -6.78
N THR A 208 19.10 -12.38 -7.30
CA THR A 208 19.11 -13.82 -7.28
C THR A 208 18.66 -14.20 -5.88
N SER A 209 17.58 -14.96 -5.79
CA SER A 209 17.11 -15.59 -4.58
C SER A 209 18.32 -16.25 -3.93
N ARG A 210 18.91 -15.57 -2.97
CA ARG A 210 19.86 -16.20 -2.08
C ARG A 210 19.06 -17.24 -1.35
N ALA A 211 19.33 -18.50 -1.68
CA ALA A 211 18.73 -19.65 -1.03
C ALA A 211 18.70 -19.40 0.48
N ALA A 212 17.51 -19.35 1.04
CA ALA A 212 17.33 -19.27 2.47
C ALA A 212 18.03 -20.47 3.08
N SER A 213 18.93 -20.23 4.02
CA SER A 213 19.56 -21.28 4.81
C SER A 213 18.46 -22.14 5.47
N PRO A 214 18.54 -23.47 5.44
CA PRO A 214 17.55 -24.33 6.08
C PRO A 214 17.77 -24.30 7.59
N GLY A 215 16.86 -23.66 8.33
CA GLY A 215 16.97 -23.65 9.79
C GLY A 215 16.01 -22.72 10.51
N SER A 216 14.73 -22.98 10.41
CA SER A 216 13.74 -22.84 11.50
C SER A 216 12.39 -23.34 10.98
N PRO A 217 11.68 -24.20 11.70
CA PRO A 217 10.34 -24.60 11.31
C PRO A 217 9.42 -23.39 11.42
N ARG A 218 8.98 -22.85 10.27
CA ARG A 218 7.88 -21.89 10.23
C ARG A 218 6.61 -22.64 10.60
N ASP A 219 5.94 -22.16 11.62
CA ASP A 219 4.61 -22.63 12.01
C ASP A 219 3.67 -22.52 10.79
N PRO A 220 3.15 -23.63 10.22
CA PRO A 220 2.29 -23.58 9.04
C PRO A 220 0.88 -23.01 9.31
N GLY A 221 0.59 -22.63 10.58
CA GLY A 221 -0.72 -22.14 11.01
C GLY A 221 -0.93 -20.61 10.92
N LYS A 222 0.09 -19.81 10.68
CA LYS A 222 -0.04 -18.35 10.58
C LYS A 222 0.08 -17.90 9.13
N VAL A 223 -0.93 -18.19 8.32
CA VAL A 223 -1.14 -17.46 7.07
C VAL A 223 -1.43 -16.02 7.48
N MET A 224 -0.46 -15.12 7.34
CA MET A 224 -0.75 -13.69 7.34
C MET A 224 -1.76 -13.48 6.22
N ASN A 225 -3.01 -13.14 6.59
CA ASN A 225 -4.04 -12.79 5.64
C ASN A 225 -3.53 -11.60 4.83
N ALA A 226 -3.09 -11.85 3.60
CA ALA A 226 -2.80 -10.77 2.66
C ALA A 226 -4.04 -9.86 2.61
N PRO A 227 -3.86 -8.55 2.68
CA PRO A 227 -5.00 -7.65 2.58
C PRO A 227 -5.74 -7.97 1.29
N GLY A 228 -7.04 -8.23 1.37
CA GLY A 228 -7.85 -8.77 0.26
C GLY A 228 -7.96 -7.87 -0.99
N TRP A 229 -7.07 -6.90 -1.15
CA TRP A 229 -7.01 -5.93 -2.25
C TRP A 229 -5.63 -5.90 -2.96
N LEU A 230 -4.64 -6.63 -2.44
CA LEU A 230 -3.27 -6.66 -2.92
C LEU A 230 -2.83 -8.11 -3.15
N ALA A 231 -2.22 -8.39 -4.29
CA ALA A 231 -1.51 -9.63 -4.58
C ALA A 231 -0.09 -9.31 -5.07
N GLY A 232 0.87 -10.21 -4.86
CA GLY A 232 2.28 -9.96 -5.18
C GLY A 232 2.92 -8.90 -4.27
N ALA A 233 2.49 -8.79 -3.01
CA ALA A 233 3.06 -7.83 -2.07
C ALA A 233 4.57 -8.02 -1.95
N PRO A 234 5.35 -6.91 -1.99
CA PRO A 234 6.79 -6.98 -1.76
C PRO A 234 7.07 -7.60 -0.39
N GLY A 235 8.12 -8.38 -0.31
CA GLY A 235 8.59 -8.91 0.96
C GLY A 235 8.99 -7.79 1.92
N VAL A 236 9.00 -8.10 3.22
CA VAL A 236 9.58 -7.21 4.23
C VAL A 236 11.07 -7.05 3.92
N PRO A 237 11.63 -5.83 3.98
CA PRO A 237 13.06 -5.62 3.70
C PRO A 237 13.94 -6.43 4.66
N ASP A 238 15.04 -6.99 4.12
CA ASP A 238 16.07 -7.66 4.92
C ASP A 238 16.81 -6.63 5.79
N GLY A 239 16.28 -6.39 6.96
CA GLY A 239 16.79 -5.38 7.89
C GLY A 239 16.29 -3.96 7.57
N TRP A 240 16.24 -3.15 8.61
CA TRP A 240 15.78 -1.75 8.63
C TRP A 240 16.56 -0.98 9.68
N ALA A 241 16.40 0.33 9.74
CA ALA A 241 17.26 1.22 10.51
C ALA A 241 18.74 1.05 10.12
N LEU A 242 18.99 1.05 8.82
CA LEU A 242 20.33 0.85 8.25
C LEU A 242 21.35 1.82 8.85
N SER A 243 22.62 1.44 8.85
CA SER A 243 23.69 2.32 9.29
C SER A 243 23.78 3.60 8.43
N GLU A 244 24.40 4.66 8.96
CA GLU A 244 24.53 5.91 8.22
C GLU A 244 25.37 5.75 6.95
N GLU A 245 26.31 4.79 6.90
CA GLU A 245 27.16 4.50 5.74
C GLU A 245 26.36 3.94 4.56
N ALA A 246 25.14 3.45 4.82
CA ALA A 246 24.23 3.01 3.75
C ALA A 246 23.73 4.18 2.89
N PHE A 247 23.86 5.41 3.37
CA PHE A 247 23.39 6.62 2.71
C PHE A 247 24.55 7.59 2.45
N ASP A 248 24.57 8.25 1.28
CA ASP A 248 25.44 9.40 1.09
C ASP A 248 24.92 10.57 1.96
N SER A 249 25.73 10.99 2.92
CA SER A 249 25.42 12.09 3.82
C SER A 249 26.66 12.93 4.05
N ARG A 250 26.74 14.09 3.40
CA ARG A 250 27.77 15.09 3.72
C ARG A 250 27.28 15.96 4.89
N ASP A 251 28.19 16.48 5.69
CA ASP A 251 27.93 17.41 6.81
C ASP A 251 27.15 16.78 8.00
N ALA A 252 27.21 15.48 8.20
CA ALA A 252 26.57 14.76 9.30
C ALA A 252 25.03 15.00 9.42
N VAL A 253 24.39 15.54 8.39
CA VAL A 253 22.94 15.78 8.35
C VAL A 253 22.23 14.49 7.92
N ILE A 254 22.16 13.56 8.85
CA ILE A 254 21.44 12.30 8.68
C ILE A 254 20.80 11.89 10.01
N THR A 255 19.56 11.45 9.95
CA THR A 255 18.87 10.85 11.09
C THR A 255 19.60 9.55 11.48
N LYS A 256 20.09 9.50 12.72
CA LYS A 256 20.84 8.35 13.23
C LYS A 256 20.00 7.09 13.23
N ALA A 257 20.65 5.93 13.08
CA ALA A 257 19.96 4.65 12.95
C ALA A 257 18.99 4.39 14.12
N GLU A 258 19.39 4.70 15.34
CA GLU A 258 18.58 4.53 16.55
C GLU A 258 17.32 5.42 16.55
N VAL A 259 17.48 6.69 16.15
CA VAL A 259 16.37 7.65 16.01
C VAL A 259 15.45 7.21 14.87
N ARG A 260 16.04 6.79 13.75
CA ARG A 260 15.28 6.32 12.58
C ARG A 260 14.50 5.05 12.89
N ALA A 261 15.06 4.12 13.67
CA ALA A 261 14.37 2.92 14.14
C ALA A 261 13.07 3.26 14.86
N LEU A 262 13.14 4.17 15.84
CA LEU A 262 11.95 4.61 16.58
C LEU A 262 10.97 5.39 15.67
N ALA A 263 11.49 6.26 14.80
CA ALA A 263 10.65 7.01 13.86
C ALA A 263 9.86 6.08 12.94
N LEU A 264 10.50 5.07 12.35
CA LEU A 264 9.85 4.08 11.48
C LEU A 264 8.80 3.25 12.24
N ALA A 265 9.10 2.86 13.48
CA ALA A 265 8.14 2.15 14.35
C ALA A 265 6.88 3.00 14.59
N ARG A 266 7.03 4.32 14.78
CA ARG A 266 5.90 5.24 15.02
C ARG A 266 5.15 5.61 13.73
N LEU A 267 5.85 5.70 12.59
CA LEU A 267 5.24 5.95 11.28
C LEU A 267 4.45 4.74 10.77
N GLY A 268 4.94 3.52 11.02
CA GLY A 268 4.35 2.26 10.56
C GLY A 268 4.17 2.19 9.04
N PRO A 269 5.23 2.44 8.23
CA PRO A 269 5.10 2.49 6.78
C PRO A 269 4.76 1.13 6.19
N GLY A 270 3.99 1.12 5.10
CA GLY A 270 3.62 -0.12 4.42
C GLY A 270 2.94 0.11 3.06
N PRO A 271 2.67 -0.97 2.32
CA PRO A 271 2.00 -0.90 1.02
C PRO A 271 0.65 -0.18 1.10
N GLY A 272 0.40 0.69 0.12
CA GLY A 272 -0.83 1.47 0.06
C GLY A 272 -0.83 2.77 0.84
N MET A 273 0.23 3.06 1.60
CA MET A 273 0.42 4.33 2.31
C MET A 273 1.18 5.35 1.47
N LEU A 274 0.89 6.63 1.68
CA LEU A 274 1.69 7.77 1.24
C LEU A 274 2.35 8.41 2.46
N VAL A 275 3.68 8.44 2.46
CA VAL A 275 4.49 9.06 3.52
C VAL A 275 5.15 10.33 2.99
N TRP A 276 5.07 11.42 3.76
CA TRP A 276 5.92 12.59 3.52
C TRP A 276 7.16 12.53 4.40
N ASP A 277 8.31 12.83 3.83
CA ASP A 277 9.59 13.08 4.53
C ASP A 277 9.93 14.56 4.37
N VAL A 278 9.55 15.37 5.35
CA VAL A 278 9.68 16.84 5.31
C VAL A 278 10.97 17.29 5.96
N GLY A 279 11.81 18.00 5.19
CA GLY A 279 13.19 18.29 5.56
C GLY A 279 14.07 17.05 5.42
N ALA A 280 13.96 16.39 4.28
CA ALA A 280 14.44 15.03 4.03
C ALA A 280 15.97 14.87 4.18
N GLY A 281 16.75 15.92 3.94
CA GLY A 281 18.22 15.91 4.08
C GLY A 281 18.89 14.88 3.19
N SER A 282 19.27 13.72 3.77
CA SER A 282 19.78 12.56 3.01
C SER A 282 18.68 11.67 2.44
N GLY A 283 17.43 11.86 2.83
CA GLY A 283 16.29 11.02 2.49
C GLY A 283 16.22 9.71 3.25
N SER A 284 17.03 9.51 4.28
CA SER A 284 17.19 8.21 4.94
C SER A 284 15.89 7.66 5.54
N VAL A 285 15.02 8.51 6.09
CA VAL A 285 13.73 8.08 6.66
C VAL A 285 12.75 7.72 5.54
N GLY A 286 12.58 8.60 4.56
CA GLY A 286 11.69 8.35 3.42
C GLY A 286 12.09 7.13 2.61
N ILE A 287 13.39 6.95 2.34
CA ILE A 287 13.91 5.79 1.61
C ILE A 287 13.60 4.49 2.36
N GLU A 288 13.77 4.46 3.68
CA GLU A 288 13.39 3.27 4.44
C GLU A 288 11.88 3.04 4.46
N CYS A 289 11.05 4.10 4.51
CA CYS A 289 9.61 3.97 4.32
C CYS A 289 9.27 3.35 2.96
N ALA A 290 9.96 3.77 1.89
CA ALA A 290 9.78 3.21 0.56
C ALA A 290 10.22 1.74 0.47
N ARG A 291 11.26 1.32 1.20
CA ARG A 291 11.68 -0.08 1.31
C ARG A 291 10.61 -0.97 1.96
N PHE A 292 9.76 -0.41 2.84
CA PHE A 292 8.57 -1.08 3.36
C PHE A 292 7.37 -1.09 2.39
N GLY A 293 7.52 -0.53 1.18
CA GLY A 293 6.49 -0.51 0.14
C GLY A 293 5.55 0.69 0.21
N ALA A 294 5.83 1.69 1.02
CA ALA A 294 5.08 2.94 1.03
C ALA A 294 5.47 3.83 -0.18
N ALA A 295 4.52 4.59 -0.72
CA ALA A 295 4.83 5.71 -1.59
C ALA A 295 5.44 6.85 -0.75
N VAL A 296 6.45 7.53 -1.28
CA VAL A 296 7.15 8.58 -0.53
C VAL A 296 7.29 9.86 -1.34
N ILE A 297 6.97 10.98 -0.71
CA ILE A 297 7.31 12.33 -1.19
C ILE A 297 8.32 12.91 -0.20
N ALA A 298 9.55 13.16 -0.67
CA ALA A 298 10.58 13.84 0.08
C ALA A 298 10.59 15.33 -0.26
N VAL A 299 10.41 16.17 0.74
CA VAL A 299 10.44 17.64 0.61
C VAL A 299 11.76 18.17 1.14
N GLU A 300 12.53 18.83 0.30
CA GLU A 300 13.83 19.41 0.68
C GLU A 300 14.04 20.73 -0.09
N ARG A 301 14.49 21.75 0.63
CA ARG A 301 14.72 23.08 0.03
C ARG A 301 16.08 23.23 -0.67
N ASP A 302 17.05 22.46 -0.25
CA ASP A 302 18.43 22.53 -0.78
C ASP A 302 18.56 21.63 -2.03
N ALA A 303 18.91 22.21 -3.16
CA ALA A 303 19.01 21.50 -4.43
C ALA A 303 20.06 20.38 -4.42
N VAL A 304 21.17 20.54 -3.69
CA VAL A 304 22.22 19.51 -3.58
C VAL A 304 21.71 18.33 -2.76
N ARG A 305 20.93 18.61 -1.70
CA ARG A 305 20.30 17.56 -0.90
C ARG A 305 19.19 16.86 -1.67
N CYS A 306 18.42 17.57 -2.49
CA CYS A 306 17.44 16.93 -3.40
C CYS A 306 18.12 15.90 -4.31
N GLN A 307 19.26 16.25 -4.95
CA GLN A 307 20.03 15.31 -5.78
C GLN A 307 20.55 14.12 -4.95
N ARG A 308 20.95 14.36 -3.71
CA ARG A 308 21.41 13.31 -2.79
C ARG A 308 20.28 12.33 -2.43
N VAL A 309 19.07 12.83 -2.15
CA VAL A 309 17.89 11.97 -1.94
C VAL A 309 17.65 11.08 -3.15
N GLN A 310 17.71 11.64 -4.36
CA GLN A 310 17.53 10.87 -5.61
C GLN A 310 18.61 9.79 -5.77
N ALA A 311 19.88 10.14 -5.53
CA ALA A 311 21.01 9.21 -5.62
C ALA A 311 20.89 8.07 -4.59
N ASN A 312 20.53 8.40 -3.35
CA ASN A 312 20.31 7.42 -2.30
C ASN A 312 19.09 6.51 -2.62
N ALA A 313 17.99 7.06 -3.10
CA ALA A 313 16.82 6.27 -3.52
C ALA A 313 17.19 5.28 -4.63
N ALA A 314 17.93 5.73 -5.65
CA ALA A 314 18.42 4.87 -6.72
C ALA A 314 19.35 3.76 -6.20
N ARG A 315 20.26 4.08 -5.26
CA ARG A 315 21.16 3.10 -4.63
C ARG A 315 20.41 2.01 -3.88
N HIS A 316 19.30 2.37 -3.20
CA HIS A 316 18.46 1.44 -2.46
C HIS A 316 17.36 0.77 -3.30
N GLY A 317 17.29 1.12 -4.58
CA GLY A 317 16.33 0.49 -5.48
C GLY A 317 14.88 0.86 -5.23
N VAL A 318 14.61 2.03 -4.68
CA VAL A 318 13.25 2.52 -4.40
C VAL A 318 12.94 3.79 -5.17
N ASP A 319 11.65 4.03 -5.39
CA ASP A 319 11.14 5.26 -5.99
C ASP A 319 10.74 6.25 -4.90
N VAL A 320 11.31 7.45 -4.94
CA VAL A 320 10.96 8.56 -4.06
C VAL A 320 10.73 9.80 -4.92
N ARG A 321 9.54 10.40 -4.83
CA ARG A 321 9.27 11.70 -5.46
C ARG A 321 9.93 12.80 -4.64
N VAL A 322 10.89 13.51 -5.22
CA VAL A 322 11.56 14.63 -4.57
C VAL A 322 10.91 15.94 -5.00
N VAL A 323 10.48 16.73 -4.03
CA VAL A 323 9.92 18.07 -4.22
C VAL A 323 10.88 19.10 -3.65
N ALA A 324 11.45 19.89 -4.55
CA ALA A 324 12.37 20.96 -4.19
C ALA A 324 11.60 22.20 -3.74
N GLY A 325 11.83 22.66 -2.52
CA GLY A 325 11.22 23.88 -2.01
C GLY A 325 11.09 23.91 -0.49
N PRO A 326 10.83 25.09 0.07
CA PRO A 326 10.68 25.23 1.51
C PRO A 326 9.30 24.74 1.99
N ALA A 327 9.27 24.00 3.10
CA ALA A 327 8.06 23.77 3.87
C ALA A 327 7.80 24.97 4.80
N PRO A 328 6.55 25.38 5.04
CA PRO A 328 5.33 24.68 4.62
C PRO A 328 4.80 25.01 3.22
N GLN A 329 5.40 25.96 2.48
CA GLN A 329 4.81 26.52 1.24
C GLN A 329 4.48 25.46 0.20
N VAL A 330 5.39 24.52 -0.07
CA VAL A 330 5.18 23.48 -1.11
C VAL A 330 4.20 22.37 -0.68
N LEU A 331 3.85 22.28 0.61
CA LEU A 331 2.97 21.22 1.11
C LEU A 331 1.53 21.35 0.62
N ALA A 332 1.10 22.55 0.28
CA ALA A 332 -0.28 22.82 -0.15
C ALA A 332 -0.66 22.11 -1.46
N GLU A 333 0.31 21.92 -2.35
CA GLU A 333 0.11 21.31 -3.68
C GLU A 333 0.29 19.78 -3.68
N LEU A 334 0.66 19.21 -2.54
CA LEU A 334 0.91 17.75 -2.44
C LEU A 334 -0.38 17.00 -2.11
N PRO A 335 -0.52 15.75 -2.60
CA PRO A 335 -1.61 14.87 -2.17
C PRO A 335 -1.49 14.57 -0.68
N ASP A 336 -2.64 14.46 0.02
CA ASP A 336 -2.67 14.21 1.46
C ASP A 336 -1.89 12.95 1.87
N PRO A 337 -1.04 13.02 2.89
CA PRO A 337 -0.27 11.88 3.37
C PRO A 337 -1.08 10.99 4.33
N ASP A 338 -0.66 9.74 4.49
CA ASP A 338 -1.14 8.84 5.53
C ASP A 338 -0.28 8.94 6.79
N ALA A 339 1.01 9.21 6.64
CA ALA A 339 1.94 9.48 7.71
C ALA A 339 2.98 10.53 7.29
N VAL A 340 3.51 11.28 8.25
CA VAL A 340 4.52 12.32 7.98
C VAL A 340 5.67 12.22 8.98
N PHE A 341 6.90 12.24 8.44
CA PHE A 341 8.10 12.53 9.21
C PHE A 341 8.52 13.98 8.98
N VAL A 342 8.80 14.71 10.06
CA VAL A 342 9.34 16.08 10.02
C VAL A 342 10.75 16.06 10.61
N GLY A 343 11.76 16.12 9.74
CA GLY A 343 13.19 16.13 10.10
C GLY A 343 13.78 17.54 10.19
N GLY A 344 13.02 18.56 9.87
CA GLY A 344 13.45 19.96 9.89
C GLY A 344 12.29 20.92 9.71
N GLY A 345 12.49 22.15 10.18
CA GLY A 345 11.47 23.20 10.16
C GLY A 345 11.11 23.68 11.57
N GLY A 346 10.21 24.64 11.64
CA GLY A 346 9.69 25.20 12.88
C GLY A 346 8.30 24.68 13.23
N PRO A 347 7.66 25.24 14.26
CA PRO A 347 6.29 24.89 14.63
C PRO A 347 5.29 25.06 13.48
N GLU A 348 5.51 26.05 12.63
CA GLU A 348 4.69 26.33 11.44
C GLU A 348 4.64 25.17 10.44
N VAL A 349 5.72 24.37 10.36
CA VAL A 349 5.73 23.16 9.51
C VAL A 349 4.88 22.05 10.16
N VAL A 350 4.99 21.88 11.48
CA VAL A 350 4.22 20.89 12.23
C VAL A 350 2.72 21.21 12.13
N GLU A 351 2.34 22.48 12.29
CA GLU A 351 0.94 22.93 12.16
C GLU A 351 0.40 22.68 10.74
N ALA A 352 1.18 23.04 9.71
CA ALA A 352 0.77 22.83 8.31
C ALA A 352 0.62 21.33 7.96
N VAL A 353 1.49 20.48 8.50
CA VAL A 353 1.39 19.02 8.36
C VAL A 353 0.16 18.50 9.10
N ALA A 354 -0.07 18.92 10.33
CA ALA A 354 -1.19 18.49 11.14
C ALA A 354 -2.55 18.89 10.53
N ALA A 355 -2.61 20.04 9.88
CA ALA A 355 -3.80 20.50 9.14
C ALA A 355 -4.18 19.61 7.95
N ARG A 356 -3.28 18.73 7.47
CA ARG A 356 -3.57 17.71 6.44
C ARG A 356 -4.16 16.42 7.02
N HIS A 357 -4.29 16.32 8.33
CA HIS A 357 -4.87 15.19 9.07
C HIS A 357 -4.29 13.81 8.71
N PRO A 358 -2.94 13.63 8.57
CA PRO A 358 -2.39 12.29 8.44
C PRO A 358 -2.71 11.46 9.70
N ALA A 359 -2.80 10.15 9.54
CA ALA A 359 -3.07 9.27 10.69
C ALA A 359 -1.94 9.34 11.75
N ARG A 360 -0.69 9.58 11.30
CA ARG A 360 0.49 9.62 12.17
C ARG A 360 1.45 10.73 11.75
N ILE A 361 2.02 11.42 12.75
CA ILE A 361 3.08 12.42 12.56
C ILE A 361 4.22 12.08 13.50
N VAL A 362 5.46 12.16 13.00
CA VAL A 362 6.68 11.99 13.80
C VAL A 362 7.60 13.18 13.53
N VAL A 363 8.05 13.87 14.58
CA VAL A 363 8.89 15.06 14.50
C VAL A 363 10.20 14.80 15.22
N ALA A 364 11.34 14.97 14.53
CA ALA A 364 12.67 14.85 15.12
C ALA A 364 13.27 16.23 15.38
N LEU A 365 13.66 16.49 16.61
CA LEU A 365 14.09 17.79 17.09
C LEU A 365 15.40 17.70 17.90
N ALA A 366 16.33 18.60 17.62
CA ALA A 366 17.57 18.73 18.40
C ALA A 366 17.43 19.72 19.58
N ALA A 367 16.48 20.66 19.50
CA ALA A 367 16.29 21.70 20.51
C ALA A 367 15.15 21.32 21.47
N VAL A 368 15.42 21.36 22.77
CA VAL A 368 14.46 20.98 23.83
C VAL A 368 13.23 21.89 23.84
N GLU A 369 13.44 23.19 23.59
CA GLU A 369 12.35 24.18 23.57
C GLU A 369 11.31 23.87 22.47
N ARG A 370 11.75 23.27 21.37
CA ARG A 370 10.89 22.91 20.25
C ARG A 370 10.05 21.67 20.51
N ALA A 371 10.49 20.77 21.39
CA ALA A 371 9.75 19.55 21.70
C ALA A 371 8.38 19.89 22.33
N GLY A 372 8.36 20.79 23.31
CA GLY A 372 7.10 21.25 23.91
C GLY A 372 6.17 21.95 22.91
N LEU A 373 6.73 22.78 22.01
CA LEU A 373 5.95 23.46 20.97
C LEU A 373 5.34 22.45 19.97
N ALA A 374 6.10 21.46 19.54
CA ALA A 374 5.60 20.42 18.64
C ALA A 374 4.49 19.59 19.29
N THR A 375 4.66 19.20 20.56
CA THR A 375 3.64 18.48 21.33
C THR A 375 2.34 19.30 21.44
N ALA A 376 2.47 20.60 21.77
CA ALA A 376 1.32 21.50 21.88
C ALA A 376 0.60 21.68 20.53
N ALA A 377 1.34 21.83 19.42
CA ALA A 377 0.78 21.96 18.08
C ALA A 377 0.00 20.70 17.66
N LEU A 378 0.53 19.51 17.94
CA LEU A 378 -0.16 18.25 17.67
C LEU A 378 -1.43 18.10 18.52
N ALA A 379 -1.35 18.38 19.83
CA ALA A 379 -2.49 18.29 20.72
C ALA A 379 -3.60 19.28 20.31
N ALA A 380 -3.24 20.51 19.91
CA ALA A 380 -4.21 21.53 19.47
C ALA A 380 -4.99 21.12 18.21
N THR A 381 -4.43 20.20 17.40
CA THR A 381 -5.07 19.68 16.18
C THR A 381 -5.73 18.31 16.37
N GLY A 382 -5.88 17.86 17.63
CA GLY A 382 -6.64 16.64 17.99
C GLY A 382 -5.84 15.35 17.98
N TYR A 383 -4.51 15.40 17.87
CA TYR A 383 -3.66 14.22 18.01
C TYR A 383 -3.45 13.86 19.49
N VAL A 384 -3.41 12.55 19.75
CA VAL A 384 -2.81 12.03 20.97
C VAL A 384 -1.30 12.12 20.81
N ALA A 385 -0.69 13.09 21.48
CA ALA A 385 0.75 13.40 21.32
C ALA A 385 1.56 12.80 22.48
N ASP A 386 2.72 12.22 22.17
CA ASP A 386 3.69 11.66 23.10
C ASP A 386 5.11 11.91 22.56
N GLY A 387 6.15 11.62 23.33
CA GLY A 387 7.52 11.83 22.90
C GLY A 387 8.56 11.13 23.76
N ALA A 388 9.77 11.04 23.23
CA ALA A 388 10.92 10.49 23.93
C ALA A 388 12.20 11.24 23.59
N LEU A 389 13.13 11.28 24.54
CA LEU A 389 14.52 11.62 24.28
C LEU A 389 15.28 10.34 23.88
N VAL A 390 15.78 10.30 22.64
CA VAL A 390 16.63 9.22 22.15
C VAL A 390 18.09 9.62 22.34
N GLN A 391 18.77 8.93 23.25
CA GLN A 391 20.20 9.11 23.49
C GLN A 391 20.90 7.76 23.35
N ALA A 392 21.94 7.70 22.54
CA ALA A 392 22.72 6.49 22.34
C ALA A 392 24.22 6.78 22.50
N ALA A 393 24.97 5.75 22.84
CA ALA A 393 26.42 5.77 22.79
C ALA A 393 26.90 4.50 22.08
N ARG A 394 27.82 4.66 21.14
CA ARG A 394 28.36 3.55 20.36
C ARG A 394 29.77 3.17 20.81
N PHE A 395 30.15 1.93 20.62
CA PHE A 395 31.52 1.53 20.83
C PHE A 395 32.45 2.20 19.81
N ALA A 396 33.47 2.88 20.30
CA ALA A 396 34.54 3.46 19.49
C ALA A 396 35.87 2.80 19.89
N PRO A 397 36.71 2.38 18.93
CA PRO A 397 37.95 1.68 19.25
C PRO A 397 38.94 2.59 20.01
N LEU A 398 39.69 1.97 20.90
CA LEU A 398 40.86 2.51 21.57
C LEU A 398 42.05 1.59 21.28
N PRO A 399 43.31 2.05 21.52
CA PRO A 399 44.49 1.17 21.48
C PRO A 399 44.30 -0.07 22.36
N SER A 400 44.95 -1.16 22.00
CA SER A 400 44.93 -2.43 22.74
C SER A 400 43.58 -3.22 22.68
N ALA A 401 42.86 -3.07 21.58
CA ALA A 401 41.59 -3.82 21.30
C ALA A 401 40.48 -3.63 22.36
N VAL A 402 40.49 -2.51 23.06
CA VAL A 402 39.42 -2.10 23.95
C VAL A 402 38.57 -0.98 23.31
N HIS A 403 37.39 -0.71 23.86
CA HIS A 403 36.48 0.29 23.32
C HIS A 403 36.08 1.31 24.38
N ARG A 404 35.84 2.53 23.95
CA ARG A 404 35.16 3.56 24.74
C ARG A 404 33.72 3.71 24.23
N LEU A 405 32.87 4.32 25.04
CA LEU A 405 31.58 4.82 24.59
C LEU A 405 31.75 6.20 23.95
N ALA A 406 31.28 6.34 22.72
CA ALA A 406 31.17 7.63 22.01
C ALA A 406 29.70 8.03 21.98
N ALA A 407 29.32 9.08 22.69
CA ALA A 407 27.96 9.57 22.74
C ALA A 407 27.56 10.15 21.39
N ILE A 408 26.30 9.91 21.03
CA ILE A 408 25.60 10.53 19.90
C ILE A 408 24.77 11.68 20.47
N ASN A 409 24.68 12.79 19.74
CA ASN A 409 23.85 13.92 20.17
C ASN A 409 22.41 13.45 20.39
N PRO A 410 21.81 13.76 21.55
CA PRO A 410 20.45 13.39 21.86
C PRO A 410 19.47 14.07 20.89
N VAL A 411 18.38 13.36 20.54
CA VAL A 411 17.31 13.86 19.69
C VAL A 411 15.98 13.64 20.39
N PHE A 412 15.17 14.68 20.48
CA PHE A 412 13.78 14.57 20.90
C PHE A 412 12.96 14.06 19.72
N LEU A 413 12.26 12.97 19.92
CA LEU A 413 11.30 12.45 18.98
C LEU A 413 9.91 12.65 19.57
N VAL A 414 9.10 13.49 18.94
CA VAL A 414 7.69 13.73 19.29
C VAL A 414 6.83 13.08 18.23
N TRP A 415 5.79 12.40 18.64
CA TRP A 415 4.86 11.79 17.71
C TRP A 415 3.41 12.04 18.10
N GLY A 416 2.51 12.03 17.14
CA GLY A 416 1.08 12.14 17.31
C GLY A 416 0.34 11.12 16.45
N ALA A 417 -0.71 10.53 17.01
CA ALA A 417 -1.64 9.66 16.29
C ALA A 417 -3.07 10.19 16.45
N LEU A 418 -3.86 10.10 15.37
CA LEU A 418 -5.28 10.42 15.45
C LEU A 418 -6.02 9.37 16.31
N PRO A 419 -7.05 9.77 17.09
CA PRO A 419 -7.88 8.82 17.85
C PRO A 419 -8.43 7.73 16.92
N GLY A 420 -8.39 6.47 17.38
CA GLY A 420 -8.84 5.31 16.59
C GLY A 420 -7.76 4.64 15.73
N THR A 421 -6.54 5.20 15.62
CA THR A 421 -5.39 4.47 15.14
C THR A 421 -4.85 3.53 16.23
N THR A 422 -4.31 2.37 15.85
CA THR A 422 -3.94 1.26 16.79
C THR A 422 -3.01 1.69 17.93
N GLU A 423 -2.29 2.81 17.80
CA GLU A 423 -1.37 3.34 18.83
C GLU A 423 -2.02 4.32 19.81
N ALA A 424 -3.18 4.90 19.50
CA ALA A 424 -3.86 5.84 20.40
C ALA A 424 -4.40 5.17 21.67
N VAL A 425 -4.47 3.85 21.71
CA VAL A 425 -5.03 3.07 22.84
C VAL A 425 -4.04 2.89 23.99
N SER A 426 -2.72 3.04 23.78
CA SER A 426 -1.70 2.79 24.82
C SER A 426 -1.27 4.02 25.63
N ALA A 427 -1.71 5.22 25.28
CA ALA A 427 -1.32 6.46 25.97
C ALA A 427 -2.22 6.85 27.15
N GLY A 428 -3.23 6.04 27.48
CA GLY A 428 -4.29 6.39 28.43
C GLY A 428 -4.08 6.03 29.91
N ASP A 429 -3.06 5.22 30.26
CA ASP A 429 -2.86 4.72 31.64
C ASP A 429 -1.46 5.00 32.18
N HIS A 430 -1.08 6.25 32.26
CA HIS A 430 -0.06 6.66 33.21
C HIS A 430 -0.78 7.36 34.37
N ASP A 431 -1.09 6.57 35.40
CA ASP A 431 -1.45 7.09 36.72
C ASP A 431 -0.46 8.16 37.16
N GLY A 432 -0.99 9.35 37.43
CA GLY A 432 -0.23 10.47 37.94
C GLY A 432 0.36 10.13 39.32
N PRO A 433 1.35 10.92 39.79
CA PRO A 433 2.07 10.66 41.03
C PRO A 433 1.08 10.55 42.21
N GLY A 434 1.21 9.45 42.96
CA GLY A 434 0.38 9.13 44.08
C GLY A 434 0.18 10.30 45.06
N LYS A 435 -1.06 10.58 45.40
CA LYS A 435 -1.40 11.52 46.46
C LYS A 435 -0.68 11.12 47.75
N PRO A 436 -0.06 12.07 48.50
CA PRO A 436 0.53 11.76 49.76
C PRO A 436 -0.59 11.39 50.76
N GLY A 437 -0.48 10.21 51.30
CA GLY A 437 -1.39 9.72 52.34
C GLY A 437 -1.35 10.63 53.56
N THR A 438 -2.47 11.25 53.88
CA THR A 438 -2.75 11.89 55.18
C THR A 438 -3.28 10.84 56.14
N GLY A 439 -2.61 10.62 57.23
CA GLY A 439 -3.19 9.95 58.39
C GLY A 439 -2.22 9.74 59.51
N PRO A 440 -2.37 10.36 60.67
CA PRO A 440 -1.68 9.93 61.88
C PRO A 440 -2.53 8.86 62.58
N GLY A 441 -2.00 7.65 62.68
CA GLY A 441 -2.59 6.61 63.54
C GLY A 441 -1.90 6.53 64.87
N GLU A 442 -2.66 6.68 65.89
CA GLU A 442 -2.29 6.69 67.31
C GLU A 442 -1.66 5.37 67.76
N LEU A 443 -0.64 5.53 68.61
CA LEU A 443 -0.09 4.53 69.53
C LEU A 443 -1.15 4.12 70.58
N ARG A 444 -1.39 2.85 70.71
CA ARG A 444 -1.51 2.08 71.98
C ARG A 444 -1.22 0.61 71.75
#